data_77ebd34f9406892d6c0fad9de3965e6d
#
_entry.id   77ebd34f9406892d6c0fad9de3965e6d
#
_cell.length_a   1.000
_cell.length_b   1.000
_cell.length_c   1.000
_cell.angle_alpha   90.00
_cell.angle_beta   90.00
_cell.angle_gamma   90.00
#
_symmetry.space_group_name_H-M   'P 1'
#
loop_
_entity.id
_entity.type
_entity.pdbx_description
1 polymer ?
#
loop_
_entity_poly.entity_id
_entity_poly.type
_entity_poly.pdbx_seq_one_letter_code
_entity_poly.pdbx_strand_id
1 'polypeptide(L)'
;EQSPRLFFGSQRCFKSVLAAETCALIAWTALAHHDRVGGMVFGHRECHEVRPRRDRQALLKLLQLLVDANQALTPESQDPYEPANEPLNMALRHSREIIRPGSILYIVCDHAAIEGLNQSLLVPLAGHNDLILLPVFDPLDVELPRFGPLDFVQGERHLTLDTQQDNVREGYANQFIAQRQAWLRLARRLRCSLLPLDTR
;
A
#
# COMPACT_ATOMS: atom_id res chain seq x y z
N GLU A 1 3.84 2.22 1.90
CA GLU A 1 2.92 2.38 3.03
C GLU A 1 3.30 1.43 4.16
N GLN A 2 3.26 1.93 5.39
CA GLN A 2 3.33 1.15 6.63
C GLN A 2 2.24 1.69 7.56
N SER A 3 1.00 1.43 7.19
CA SER A 3 -0.18 1.82 7.99
C SER A 3 -0.77 0.60 8.70
N PRO A 4 -1.57 0.81 9.75
CA PRO A 4 -2.28 -0.28 10.44
C PRO A 4 -3.17 -1.13 9.52
N ARG A 5 -3.61 -0.61 8.37
CA ARG A 5 -4.39 -1.38 7.37
C ARG A 5 -3.58 -2.47 6.69
N LEU A 6 -2.26 -2.32 6.64
CA LEU A 6 -1.34 -3.36 6.17
C LEU A 6 -0.94 -4.34 7.26
N PHE A 7 -1.29 -4.10 8.52
CA PHE A 7 -1.05 -5.02 9.64
C PHE A 7 -2.09 -6.15 9.65
N PHE A 8 -2.16 -6.86 8.53
CA PHE A 8 -3.08 -7.96 8.31
C PHE A 8 -2.47 -8.98 7.34
N GLY A 9 -2.73 -10.26 7.58
CA GLY A 9 -2.33 -11.35 6.71
C GLY A 9 -2.91 -12.67 7.20
N SER A 10 -3.44 -13.47 6.27
CA SER A 10 -4.13 -14.73 6.59
C SER A 10 -3.32 -15.97 6.26
N GLN A 11 -2.19 -15.84 5.56
CA GLN A 11 -1.38 -16.98 5.13
C GLN A 11 0.11 -16.79 5.45
N ARG A 12 0.94 -16.49 4.45
CA ARG A 12 2.40 -16.49 4.57
C ARG A 12 2.93 -15.35 5.44
N CYS A 13 2.47 -14.13 5.23
CA CYS A 13 2.96 -12.93 5.91
C CYS A 13 1.90 -11.82 5.95
N PHE A 14 2.13 -10.82 6.78
CA PHE A 14 1.32 -9.61 6.75
C PHE A 14 1.56 -8.78 5.49
N LYS A 15 0.55 -8.05 5.03
CA LYS A 15 0.66 -7.12 3.90
C LYS A 15 1.79 -6.11 4.12
N SER A 16 1.99 -5.64 5.37
CA SER A 16 3.06 -4.69 5.74
C SER A 16 4.46 -5.29 5.55
N VAL A 17 4.64 -6.57 5.84
CA VAL A 17 5.90 -7.29 5.65
C VAL A 17 6.18 -7.45 4.15
N LEU A 18 5.19 -7.92 3.38
CA LEU A 18 5.32 -8.04 1.91
C LEU A 18 5.67 -6.70 1.26
N ALA A 19 5.02 -5.62 1.70
CA ALA A 19 5.32 -4.26 1.21
C ALA A 19 6.76 -3.85 1.52
N ALA A 20 7.25 -4.10 2.74
CA ALA A 20 8.62 -3.79 3.15
C ALA A 20 9.66 -4.62 2.38
N GLU A 21 9.44 -5.94 2.26
CA GLU A 21 10.31 -6.84 1.49
C GLU A 21 10.40 -6.43 0.02
N THR A 22 9.26 -6.11 -0.59
CA THR A 22 9.20 -5.65 -1.99
C THR A 22 9.99 -4.35 -2.18
N CYS A 23 9.80 -3.37 -1.29
CA CYS A 23 10.57 -2.12 -1.32
C CYS A 23 12.07 -2.38 -1.15
N ALA A 24 12.46 -3.28 -0.25
CA ALA A 24 13.86 -3.63 -0.02
C ALA A 24 14.49 -4.27 -1.28
N LEU A 25 13.81 -5.22 -1.91
CA LEU A 25 14.28 -5.88 -3.14
C LEU A 25 14.46 -4.89 -4.28
N ILE A 26 13.47 -4.02 -4.52
CA ILE A 26 13.54 -2.97 -5.55
C ILE A 26 14.73 -2.05 -5.27
N ALA A 27 14.87 -1.58 -4.03
CA ALA A 27 15.90 -0.64 -3.65
C ALA A 27 17.32 -1.23 -3.76
N TRP A 28 17.52 -2.48 -3.34
CA TRP A 28 18.80 -3.18 -3.53
C TRP A 28 19.11 -3.42 -5.00
N THR A 29 18.12 -3.81 -5.81
CA THR A 29 18.29 -4.02 -7.24
C THR A 29 18.71 -2.71 -7.94
N ALA A 30 18.02 -1.61 -7.64
CA ALA A 30 18.36 -0.31 -8.21
C ALA A 30 19.77 0.15 -7.81
N LEU A 31 20.17 -0.02 -6.54
CA LEU A 31 21.53 0.31 -6.10
C LEU A 31 22.59 -0.56 -6.80
N ALA A 32 22.32 -1.86 -7.01
CA ALA A 32 23.21 -2.76 -7.73
C ALA A 32 23.44 -2.35 -9.19
N HIS A 33 22.45 -1.69 -9.80
CA HIS A 33 22.52 -1.08 -11.13
C HIS A 33 23.08 0.35 -11.12
N HIS A 34 23.67 0.78 -9.99
CA HIS A 34 24.22 2.12 -9.81
C HIS A 34 23.21 3.27 -9.95
N ASP A 35 21.93 2.99 -9.74
CA ASP A 35 20.89 4.01 -9.71
C ASP A 35 20.87 4.77 -8.38
N ARG A 36 20.24 5.94 -8.40
CA ARG A 36 19.94 6.69 -7.18
C ARG A 36 18.70 6.10 -6.53
N VAL A 37 18.82 5.68 -5.29
CA VAL A 37 17.73 5.16 -4.49
C VAL A 37 17.35 6.15 -3.41
N GLY A 38 16.07 6.43 -3.31
CA GLY A 38 15.43 7.18 -2.25
C GLY A 38 14.04 6.63 -2.02
N GLY A 39 13.36 7.08 -1.00
CA GLY A 39 12.01 6.61 -0.73
C GLY A 39 11.32 7.40 0.34
N MET A 40 10.05 7.12 0.47
CA MET A 40 9.18 7.69 1.47
C MET A 40 8.47 6.55 2.19
N VAL A 41 8.62 6.49 3.50
CA VAL A 41 7.88 5.58 4.37
C VAL A 41 6.79 6.37 5.04
N PHE A 42 5.54 5.98 4.81
CA PHE A 42 4.38 6.70 5.29
C PHE A 42 3.36 5.77 5.93
N GLY A 43 2.68 6.27 6.93
CA GLY A 43 1.62 5.60 7.67
C GLY A 43 0.51 6.57 8.03
N HIS A 44 -0.19 6.30 9.11
CA HIS A 44 -1.35 7.05 9.56
C HIS A 44 -1.06 8.56 9.78
N ARG A 45 0.02 8.90 10.47
CA ARG A 45 0.36 10.29 10.83
C ARG A 45 1.79 10.68 10.50
N GLU A 46 2.56 9.75 10.00
CA GLU A 46 4.00 9.92 9.80
C GLU A 46 4.37 9.73 8.35
N CYS A 47 5.32 10.55 7.91
CA CYS A 47 5.89 10.45 6.59
C CYS A 47 7.37 10.79 6.68
N HIS A 48 8.22 9.79 6.49
CA HIS A 48 9.67 9.90 6.55
C HIS A 48 10.27 9.81 5.16
N GLU A 49 11.16 10.73 4.84
CA GLU A 49 11.81 10.83 3.54
C GLU A 49 13.29 10.46 3.60
N VAL A 50 13.75 9.72 2.61
CA VAL A 50 15.16 9.55 2.28
C VAL A 50 15.41 10.03 0.86
N ARG A 51 16.20 11.08 0.70
CA ARG A 51 16.50 11.65 -0.62
C ARG A 51 17.30 10.69 -1.49
N PRO A 52 17.04 10.65 -2.81
CA PRO A 52 17.73 9.74 -3.72
C PRO A 52 19.24 9.96 -3.78
N ARG A 53 20.02 8.92 -3.43
CA ARG A 53 21.48 8.89 -3.46
C ARG A 53 21.99 7.57 -4.04
N ARG A 54 23.25 7.55 -4.54
CA ARG A 54 23.95 6.36 -5.00
C ARG A 54 24.87 5.81 -3.90
N ASP A 55 24.39 5.72 -2.71
CA ASP A 55 25.19 5.22 -1.60
C ASP A 55 24.40 4.22 -0.74
N ARG A 56 25.14 3.25 -0.21
CA ARG A 56 24.59 2.18 0.63
C ARG A 56 24.03 2.73 1.95
N GLN A 57 24.54 3.83 2.47
CA GLN A 57 24.09 4.38 3.76
C GLN A 57 22.68 4.95 3.62
N ALA A 58 22.38 5.66 2.51
CA ALA A 58 21.04 6.14 2.25
C ALA A 58 20.03 4.99 2.11
N LEU A 59 20.42 3.91 1.40
CA LEU A 59 19.58 2.71 1.32
C LEU A 59 19.35 2.09 2.70
N LEU A 60 20.40 1.87 3.50
CA LEU A 60 20.26 1.29 4.84
C LEU A 60 19.38 2.16 5.75
N LYS A 61 19.46 3.50 5.61
CA LYS A 61 18.55 4.40 6.32
C LYS A 61 17.09 4.20 5.91
N LEU A 62 16.82 4.02 4.61
CA LEU A 62 15.46 3.73 4.12
C LEU A 62 14.94 2.39 4.68
N LEU A 63 15.79 1.35 4.68
CA LEU A 63 15.42 0.05 5.23
C LEU A 63 15.18 0.12 6.75
N GLN A 64 15.99 0.89 7.48
CA GLN A 64 15.77 1.09 8.91
C GLN A 64 14.41 1.77 9.18
N LEU A 65 14.07 2.81 8.43
CA LEU A 65 12.75 3.47 8.54
C LEU A 65 11.59 2.50 8.23
N LEU A 66 11.77 1.61 7.25
CA LEU A 66 10.78 0.58 6.94
C LEU A 66 10.60 -0.40 8.10
N VAL A 67 11.71 -0.87 8.70
CA VAL A 67 11.70 -1.78 9.84
C VAL A 67 11.05 -1.11 11.05
N ASP A 68 11.48 0.11 11.39
CA ASP A 68 10.96 0.85 12.55
C ASP A 68 9.44 1.09 12.41
N ALA A 69 8.99 1.53 11.23
CA ALA A 69 7.57 1.74 10.95
C ALA A 69 6.77 0.43 10.99
N ASN A 70 7.33 -0.68 10.47
CA ASN A 70 6.68 -1.99 10.50
C ASN A 70 6.53 -2.53 11.93
N GLN A 71 7.58 -2.38 12.76
CA GLN A 71 7.57 -2.85 14.15
C GLN A 71 6.67 -1.99 15.06
N ALA A 72 6.41 -0.76 14.68
CA ALA A 72 5.49 0.13 15.40
C ALA A 72 4.01 -0.18 15.12
N LEU A 73 3.71 -1.04 14.14
CA LEU A 73 2.33 -1.40 13.81
C LEU A 73 1.74 -2.32 14.89
N THR A 74 0.57 -1.95 15.39
CA THR A 74 -0.23 -2.75 16.30
C THR A 74 -1.69 -2.74 15.87
N PRO A 75 -2.51 -3.73 16.28
CA PRO A 75 -3.95 -3.73 15.99
C PRO A 75 -4.66 -2.48 16.54
N GLU A 76 -4.19 -1.96 17.66
CA GLU A 76 -4.76 -0.79 18.35
C GLU A 76 -4.44 0.53 17.65
N SER A 77 -3.44 0.52 16.75
CA SER A 77 -3.05 1.73 16.00
C SER A 77 -4.05 2.13 14.93
N GLN A 78 -5.06 1.30 14.66
CA GLN A 78 -6.08 1.60 13.65
C GLN A 78 -7.04 2.69 14.14
N ASP A 79 -7.13 3.80 13.41
CA ASP A 79 -8.19 4.77 13.57
C ASP A 79 -9.39 4.34 12.69
N PRO A 80 -10.53 3.94 13.29
CA PRO A 80 -11.68 3.47 12.52
C PRO A 80 -12.32 4.56 11.66
N TYR A 81 -11.97 5.81 11.88
CA TYR A 81 -12.50 6.97 11.16
C TYR A 81 -11.59 7.46 10.04
N GLU A 82 -10.35 6.98 9.97
CA GLU A 82 -9.43 7.38 8.93
C GLU A 82 -9.76 6.71 7.59
N PRO A 83 -9.96 7.47 6.52
CA PRO A 83 -10.14 6.92 5.19
C PRO A 83 -8.90 6.13 4.72
N ALA A 84 -9.11 5.00 4.05
CA ALA A 84 -8.03 4.13 3.56
C ALA A 84 -7.02 4.83 2.64
N ASN A 85 -7.47 5.87 1.97
CA ASN A 85 -6.69 6.64 1.01
C ASN A 85 -5.87 7.79 1.63
N GLU A 86 -6.10 8.16 2.89
CA GLU A 86 -5.48 9.37 3.45
C GLU A 86 -3.95 9.23 3.61
N PRO A 87 -3.39 8.11 4.10
CA PRO A 87 -1.94 7.94 4.13
C PRO A 87 -1.30 8.10 2.74
N LEU A 88 -1.90 7.51 1.72
CA LEU A 88 -1.40 7.61 0.35
C LEU A 88 -1.56 9.04 -0.20
N ASN A 89 -2.70 9.70 0.00
CA ASN A 89 -2.92 11.07 -0.44
C ASN A 89 -1.92 12.04 0.21
N MET A 90 -1.63 11.87 1.50
CA MET A 90 -0.62 12.64 2.22
C MET A 90 0.77 12.44 1.61
N ALA A 91 1.19 11.20 1.40
CA ALA A 91 2.47 10.88 0.79
C ALA A 91 2.60 11.44 -0.64
N LEU A 92 1.53 11.37 -1.43
CA LEU A 92 1.51 11.91 -2.80
C LEU A 92 1.62 13.44 -2.82
N ARG A 93 0.98 14.15 -1.88
CA ARG A 93 1.17 15.62 -1.76
C ARG A 93 2.63 15.95 -1.48
N HIS A 94 3.26 15.22 -0.55
CA HIS A 94 4.66 15.43 -0.16
C HIS A 94 5.65 15.08 -1.28
N SER A 95 5.37 14.01 -2.02
CA SER A 95 6.25 13.49 -3.08
C SER A 95 6.45 14.47 -4.25
N ARG A 96 5.48 15.34 -4.52
CA ARG A 96 5.55 16.30 -5.63
C ARG A 96 6.70 17.30 -5.51
N GLU A 97 7.16 17.58 -4.30
CA GLU A 97 8.26 18.50 -4.05
C GLU A 97 9.64 17.83 -4.16
N ILE A 98 9.67 16.50 -4.12
CA ILE A 98 10.90 15.73 -3.93
C ILE A 98 11.28 14.95 -5.20
N ILE A 99 10.29 14.41 -5.91
CA ILE A 99 10.51 13.55 -7.07
C ILE A 99 10.92 14.40 -8.28
N ARG A 100 12.07 14.06 -8.84
CA ARG A 100 12.57 14.70 -10.07
C ARG A 100 12.04 13.98 -11.31
N PRO A 101 11.77 14.71 -12.40
CA PRO A 101 11.43 14.12 -13.69
C PRO A 101 12.46 13.07 -14.15
N GLY A 102 11.99 12.03 -14.83
CA GLY A 102 12.82 10.92 -15.32
C GLY A 102 13.15 9.87 -14.26
N SER A 103 12.39 9.82 -13.17
CA SER A 103 12.50 8.78 -12.14
C SER A 103 11.57 7.61 -12.44
N ILE A 104 11.91 6.41 -11.94
CA ILE A 104 10.96 5.31 -11.80
C ILE A 104 10.38 5.40 -10.39
N LEU A 105 9.06 5.50 -10.30
CA LEU A 105 8.33 5.65 -9.04
C LEU A 105 7.49 4.42 -8.75
N TYR A 106 7.85 3.67 -7.72
CA TYR A 106 7.08 2.55 -7.20
C TYR A 106 6.18 3.01 -6.05
N ILE A 107 4.88 2.76 -6.15
CA ILE A 107 3.91 3.07 -5.09
C ILE A 107 3.38 1.75 -4.53
N VAL A 108 3.82 1.41 -3.32
CA VAL A 108 3.38 0.21 -2.59
C VAL A 108 2.42 0.65 -1.50
N CYS A 109 1.16 0.27 -1.62
CA CYS A 109 0.09 0.72 -0.72
C CYS A 109 -1.00 -0.34 -0.55
N ASP A 110 -1.90 -0.13 0.41
CA ASP A 110 -3.06 -1.00 0.59
C ASP A 110 -3.98 -0.97 -0.65
N HIS A 111 -4.55 -2.14 -0.99
CA HIS A 111 -5.45 -2.25 -2.14
C HIS A 111 -6.70 -1.36 -2.01
N ALA A 112 -7.22 -1.21 -0.80
CA ALA A 112 -8.40 -0.37 -0.54
C ALA A 112 -8.11 1.14 -0.63
N ALA A 113 -6.82 1.56 -0.70
CA ALA A 113 -6.45 2.97 -0.84
C ALA A 113 -6.99 3.63 -2.12
N ILE A 114 -7.45 2.83 -3.10
CA ILE A 114 -8.10 3.35 -4.31
C ILE A 114 -9.42 4.07 -4.02
N GLU A 115 -10.10 3.73 -2.92
CA GLU A 115 -11.36 4.35 -2.52
C GLU A 115 -11.09 5.78 -2.04
N GLY A 116 -11.62 6.76 -2.77
CA GLY A 116 -11.40 8.18 -2.47
C GLY A 116 -10.01 8.73 -2.78
N LEU A 117 -9.14 7.94 -3.43
CA LEU A 117 -7.82 8.40 -3.87
C LEU A 117 -7.94 9.65 -4.75
N ASN A 118 -7.25 10.71 -4.35
CA ASN A 118 -7.16 11.91 -5.16
C ASN A 118 -6.22 11.70 -6.36
N GLN A 119 -6.79 11.22 -7.44
CA GLN A 119 -6.06 10.86 -8.65
C GLN A 119 -5.37 12.05 -9.33
N SER A 120 -5.79 13.31 -9.03
CA SER A 120 -5.12 14.50 -9.55
C SER A 120 -3.68 14.65 -9.02
N LEU A 121 -3.36 14.03 -7.87
CA LEU A 121 -2.01 14.01 -7.32
C LEU A 121 -1.04 13.13 -8.12
N LEU A 122 -1.57 12.08 -8.78
CA LEU A 122 -0.75 11.15 -9.59
C LEU A 122 -0.49 11.65 -11.01
N VAL A 123 -1.38 12.48 -11.56
CA VAL A 123 -1.25 12.96 -12.96
C VAL A 123 0.09 13.63 -13.24
N PRO A 124 0.56 14.62 -12.43
CA PRO A 124 1.85 15.24 -12.69
C PRO A 124 3.02 14.28 -12.47
N LEU A 125 2.91 13.32 -11.54
CA LEU A 125 3.94 12.32 -11.31
C LEU A 125 4.08 11.37 -12.50
N ALA A 126 2.95 10.86 -13.02
CA ALA A 126 2.94 9.97 -14.18
C ALA A 126 3.33 10.69 -15.49
N GLY A 127 3.12 12.00 -15.57
CA GLY A 127 3.48 12.78 -16.76
C GLY A 127 4.98 12.96 -16.99
N HIS A 128 5.79 12.80 -15.95
CA HIS A 128 7.23 13.05 -16.00
C HIS A 128 8.08 11.89 -15.48
N ASN A 129 7.46 10.79 -15.06
CA ASN A 129 8.13 9.64 -14.46
C ASN A 129 7.47 8.34 -14.91
N ASP A 130 8.22 7.23 -14.83
CA ASP A 130 7.68 5.90 -15.02
C ASP A 130 7.02 5.44 -13.71
N LEU A 131 5.69 5.40 -13.70
CA LEU A 131 4.92 5.05 -12.52
C LEU A 131 4.58 3.55 -12.51
N ILE A 132 4.81 2.90 -11.38
CA ILE A 132 4.47 1.49 -11.13
C ILE A 132 3.65 1.41 -9.84
N LEU A 133 2.40 0.99 -9.97
CA LEU A 133 1.46 0.84 -8.86
C LEU A 133 1.49 -0.62 -8.36
N LEU A 134 1.71 -0.80 -7.06
CA LEU A 134 1.79 -2.10 -6.39
C LEU A 134 0.80 -2.14 -5.21
N PRO A 135 -0.51 -2.21 -5.49
CA PRO A 135 -1.49 -2.42 -4.42
C PRO A 135 -1.32 -3.80 -3.79
N VAL A 136 -1.25 -3.83 -2.46
CA VAL A 136 -1.06 -5.05 -1.66
C VAL A 136 -2.40 -5.53 -1.13
N PHE A 137 -2.67 -6.83 -1.26
CA PHE A 137 -3.88 -7.46 -0.75
C PHE A 137 -3.60 -8.86 -0.16
N ASP A 138 -4.52 -9.33 0.64
CA ASP A 138 -4.51 -10.67 1.22
C ASP A 138 -5.63 -11.52 0.61
N PRO A 139 -5.52 -12.86 0.54
CA PRO A 139 -6.61 -13.70 0.08
C PRO A 139 -7.95 -13.47 0.78
N LEU A 140 -7.94 -13.12 2.08
CA LEU A 140 -9.17 -12.75 2.78
C LEU A 140 -9.73 -11.38 2.40
N ASP A 141 -8.94 -10.49 1.76
CA ASP A 141 -9.49 -9.28 1.15
C ASP A 141 -10.33 -9.61 -0.10
N VAL A 142 -10.00 -10.73 -0.79
CA VAL A 142 -10.67 -11.14 -2.04
C VAL A 142 -12.02 -11.80 -1.77
N GLU A 143 -12.04 -12.75 -0.84
CA GLU A 143 -13.25 -13.51 -0.51
C GLU A 143 -13.23 -14.00 0.94
N LEU A 144 -14.39 -14.04 1.56
CA LEU A 144 -14.56 -14.60 2.89
C LEU A 144 -14.79 -16.12 2.81
N PRO A 145 -14.15 -16.91 3.69
CA PRO A 145 -14.40 -18.35 3.77
C PRO A 145 -15.82 -18.61 4.30
N ARG A 146 -16.42 -19.73 3.89
CA ARG A 146 -17.69 -20.20 4.44
C ARG A 146 -17.46 -20.86 5.80
N PHE A 147 -17.49 -20.07 6.86
CA PHE A 147 -17.12 -20.53 8.21
C PHE A 147 -18.24 -20.34 9.26
N GLY A 148 -19.13 -19.37 9.08
CA GLY A 148 -20.13 -18.94 10.06
C GLY A 148 -19.92 -17.49 10.46
N PRO A 149 -20.35 -17.13 11.68
CA PRO A 149 -20.12 -15.80 12.20
C PRO A 149 -18.61 -15.51 12.35
N LEU A 150 -18.13 -14.45 11.73
CA LEU A 150 -16.77 -13.92 11.88
C LEU A 150 -16.85 -12.52 12.47
N ASP A 151 -16.04 -12.28 13.49
CA ASP A 151 -15.92 -10.97 14.11
C ASP A 151 -14.76 -10.21 13.50
N PHE A 152 -15.06 -9.10 12.88
CA PHE A 152 -14.09 -8.14 12.39
C PHE A 152 -13.93 -7.03 13.42
N VAL A 153 -12.70 -6.80 13.84
CA VAL A 153 -12.35 -5.80 14.84
C VAL A 153 -11.46 -4.74 14.21
N GLN A 154 -11.84 -3.47 14.37
CA GLN A 154 -11.04 -2.33 13.96
C GLN A 154 -11.09 -1.28 15.07
N GLY A 155 -10.06 -1.21 15.88
CA GLY A 155 -10.09 -0.40 17.11
C GLY A 155 -11.25 -0.83 18.02
N GLU A 156 -12.13 0.10 18.40
CA GLU A 156 -13.33 -0.18 19.22
C GLU A 156 -14.53 -0.66 18.38
N ARG A 157 -14.44 -0.69 17.08
CA ARG A 157 -15.54 -1.16 16.23
C ARG A 157 -15.49 -2.67 16.07
N HIS A 158 -16.61 -3.29 16.32
CA HIS A 158 -16.85 -4.70 16.11
C HIS A 158 -17.95 -4.88 15.07
N LEU A 159 -17.68 -5.72 14.09
CA LEU A 159 -18.64 -6.09 13.06
C LEU A 159 -18.66 -7.61 12.95
N THR A 160 -19.78 -8.21 13.34
CA THR A 160 -20.00 -9.64 13.15
C THR A 160 -20.70 -9.85 11.80
N LEU A 161 -20.06 -10.62 10.91
CA LEU A 161 -20.61 -11.03 9.64
C LEU A 161 -20.85 -12.53 9.64
N ASP A 162 -22.05 -12.96 9.29
CA ASP A 162 -22.34 -14.37 9.06
C ASP A 162 -21.93 -14.79 7.66
N THR A 163 -20.75 -15.42 7.57
CA THR A 163 -20.18 -15.84 6.29
C THR A 163 -20.81 -17.11 5.72
N GLN A 164 -21.83 -17.70 6.36
CA GLN A 164 -22.65 -18.73 5.73
C GLN A 164 -23.63 -18.13 4.72
N GLN A 165 -24.00 -16.86 4.88
CA GLN A 165 -24.90 -16.18 3.97
C GLN A 165 -24.17 -15.82 2.66
N ASP A 166 -24.69 -16.33 1.54
CA ASP A 166 -24.10 -16.10 0.21
C ASP A 166 -24.07 -14.61 -0.16
N ASN A 167 -25.15 -13.87 0.15
CA ASN A 167 -25.24 -12.44 -0.12
C ASN A 167 -24.16 -11.61 0.61
N VAL A 168 -23.75 -12.02 1.80
CA VAL A 168 -22.67 -11.35 2.56
C VAL A 168 -21.33 -11.56 1.86
N ARG A 169 -21.04 -12.81 1.48
CA ARG A 169 -19.78 -13.13 0.78
C ARG A 169 -19.73 -12.49 -0.60
N GLU A 170 -20.86 -12.54 -1.36
CA GLU A 170 -20.94 -11.91 -2.68
C GLU A 170 -20.76 -10.40 -2.59
N GLY A 171 -21.39 -9.73 -1.60
CA GLY A 171 -21.21 -8.30 -1.35
C GLY A 171 -19.75 -7.95 -1.09
N TYR A 172 -19.08 -8.74 -0.25
CA TYR A 172 -17.66 -8.56 0.08
C TYR A 172 -16.76 -8.75 -1.15
N ALA A 173 -16.92 -9.85 -1.88
CA ALA A 173 -16.14 -10.11 -3.10
C ALA A 173 -16.38 -9.05 -4.19
N ASN A 174 -17.62 -8.56 -4.33
CA ASN A 174 -17.95 -7.50 -5.27
C ASN A 174 -17.24 -6.17 -4.94
N GLN A 175 -17.05 -5.86 -3.66
CA GLN A 175 -16.26 -4.68 -3.24
C GLN A 175 -14.81 -4.80 -3.72
N PHE A 176 -14.16 -5.93 -3.48
CA PHE A 176 -12.80 -6.17 -3.97
C PHE A 176 -12.71 -6.07 -5.49
N ILE A 177 -13.66 -6.66 -6.22
CA ILE A 177 -13.73 -6.58 -7.69
C ILE A 177 -13.86 -5.13 -8.14
N ALA A 178 -14.69 -4.33 -7.48
CA ALA A 178 -14.86 -2.91 -7.80
C ALA A 178 -13.57 -2.11 -7.60
N GLN A 179 -12.87 -2.34 -6.49
CA GLN A 179 -11.56 -1.74 -6.20
C GLN A 179 -10.51 -2.14 -7.25
N ARG A 180 -10.42 -3.43 -7.58
CA ARG A 180 -9.51 -3.94 -8.61
C ARG A 180 -9.78 -3.28 -9.97
N GLN A 181 -11.04 -3.14 -10.35
CA GLN A 181 -11.41 -2.45 -11.59
C GLN A 181 -11.06 -0.96 -11.54
N ALA A 182 -11.18 -0.32 -10.39
CA ALA A 182 -10.78 1.07 -10.21
C ALA A 182 -9.26 1.25 -10.39
N TRP A 183 -8.42 0.36 -9.84
CA TRP A 183 -6.98 0.33 -10.09
C TRP A 183 -6.65 0.15 -11.57
N LEU A 184 -7.31 -0.78 -12.25
CA LEU A 184 -7.11 -1.01 -13.69
C LEU A 184 -7.50 0.22 -14.53
N ARG A 185 -8.62 0.89 -14.20
CA ARG A 185 -9.01 2.14 -14.88
C ARG A 185 -7.99 3.25 -14.65
N LEU A 186 -7.49 3.39 -13.42
CA LEU A 186 -6.47 4.36 -13.06
C LEU A 186 -5.18 4.13 -13.84
N ALA A 187 -4.66 2.90 -13.84
CA ALA A 187 -3.42 2.54 -14.52
C ALA A 187 -3.51 2.81 -16.04
N ARG A 188 -4.62 2.44 -16.68
CA ARG A 188 -4.88 2.73 -18.10
C ARG A 188 -4.91 4.24 -18.38
N ARG A 189 -5.57 5.02 -17.53
CA ARG A 189 -5.67 6.48 -17.69
C ARG A 189 -4.32 7.16 -17.54
N LEU A 190 -3.50 6.72 -16.58
CA LEU A 190 -2.16 7.25 -16.33
C LEU A 190 -1.09 6.63 -17.26
N ARG A 191 -1.44 5.60 -18.05
CA ARG A 191 -0.51 4.82 -18.88
C ARG A 191 0.66 4.27 -18.08
N CYS A 192 0.38 3.79 -16.88
CA CYS A 192 1.38 3.25 -15.96
C CYS A 192 1.19 1.74 -15.73
N SER A 193 2.23 1.11 -15.18
CA SER A 193 2.19 -0.30 -14.83
C SER A 193 1.39 -0.54 -13.54
N LEU A 194 0.65 -1.65 -13.50
CA LEU A 194 -0.08 -2.12 -12.32
C LEU A 194 0.34 -3.56 -12.02
N LEU A 195 0.96 -3.79 -10.88
CA LEU A 195 1.45 -5.08 -10.41
C LEU A 195 0.93 -5.34 -9.00
N PRO A 196 -0.30 -5.87 -8.84
CA PRO A 196 -0.85 -6.19 -7.53
C PRO A 196 -0.01 -7.26 -6.81
N LEU A 197 0.20 -7.10 -5.51
CA LEU A 197 0.97 -8.00 -4.66
C LEU A 197 0.03 -8.79 -3.76
N ASP A 198 0.18 -10.10 -3.76
CA ASP A 198 -0.61 -11.06 -2.97
C ASP A 198 0.26 -11.63 -1.83
N THR A 199 -0.28 -11.74 -0.62
CA THR A 199 0.44 -12.29 0.55
C THR A 199 0.63 -13.81 0.55
N ARG A 200 0.16 -14.50 -0.49
CA ARG A 200 0.36 -15.95 -0.70
C ARG A 200 1.79 -16.36 -0.92
#